data_3f191b8278f2a4edbc56bf3d215e8494
#
_entry.id   3f191b8278f2a4edbc56bf3d215e8494
#
_cell.length_a   1.000
_cell.length_b   1.000
_cell.length_c   1.000
_cell.angle_alpha   90.00
_cell.angle_beta   90.00
_cell.angle_gamma   90.00
#
_symmetry.space_group_name_H-M   'P 1'
#
loop_
_entity.id
_entity.type
_entity.pdbx_description
1 polymer ?
#
loop_
_entity_poly.entity_id
_entity_poly.type
_entity_poly.pdbx_seq_one_letter_code
_entity_poly.pdbx_strand_id
1 'polypeptide(L)'
;MSELRIAFAGDRDIAVWVLDFVLSRGVRPLALMVPDEPRASHAHALRDRCKHLSENNILVGTSFREPTGINKLRALELDYVLGIHFPYLVPKEVLAVSKHGFLNLHPAYLPFNRGWHTPTWTILQGTPAGATLHFMDTGVDTGDVIHQKLLHVAEEDTADTLYKRLKKLELEVVREAWPQLATCNFIRIPQKSNDGTYHKRKDLFQGQVQRINLDEPTTARQLINCLRALTTDRIDEAAYFEVDGERFRVQLVIATEGRDRESCSELTGIHRDNAASA
;
A
#
# COMPACT_ATOMS: atom_id res chain seq x y z
N MET A 1 -28.88 1.59 -17.29
CA MET A 1 -28.11 1.06 -16.13
C MET A 1 -28.20 2.11 -15.03
N SER A 2 -28.49 1.71 -13.79
CA SER A 2 -28.46 2.63 -12.65
C SER A 2 -27.05 3.18 -12.49
N GLU A 3 -26.94 4.44 -12.09
CA GLU A 3 -25.67 5.08 -11.82
C GLU A 3 -24.97 4.35 -10.66
N LEU A 4 -23.67 4.03 -10.83
CA LEU A 4 -22.86 3.32 -9.83
C LEU A 4 -22.67 4.19 -8.59
N ARG A 5 -23.04 3.70 -7.42
CA ARG A 5 -23.04 4.42 -6.14
C ARG A 5 -21.89 3.93 -5.25
N ILE A 6 -20.81 4.66 -5.19
CA ILE A 6 -19.64 4.27 -4.39
C ILE A 6 -19.26 5.35 -3.37
N ALA A 7 -18.61 4.90 -2.29
CA ALA A 7 -17.76 5.75 -1.48
C ALA A 7 -16.28 5.40 -1.75
N PHE A 8 -15.41 6.38 -1.54
CA PHE A 8 -13.96 6.21 -1.68
C PHE A 8 -13.30 6.42 -0.32
N ALA A 9 -12.41 5.49 0.07
CA ALA A 9 -11.65 5.57 1.31
C ALA A 9 -10.16 5.47 0.96
N GLY A 10 -9.32 6.44 1.35
CA GLY A 10 -7.94 6.33 0.92
C GLY A 10 -6.98 7.32 1.53
N ASP A 11 -5.70 7.01 1.30
CA ASP A 11 -4.56 7.89 1.53
C ASP A 11 -3.43 7.51 0.56
N ARG A 12 -2.35 8.28 0.56
CA ARG A 12 -1.19 8.13 -0.30
C ARG A 12 -1.44 8.45 -1.78
N ASP A 13 -0.34 8.57 -2.53
CA ASP A 13 -0.34 8.88 -3.95
C ASP A 13 -1.13 7.88 -4.80
N ILE A 14 -1.04 6.60 -4.50
CA ILE A 14 -1.80 5.55 -5.21
C ILE A 14 -3.33 5.74 -5.07
N ALA A 15 -3.82 6.20 -3.92
CA ALA A 15 -5.24 6.51 -3.76
C ALA A 15 -5.66 7.66 -4.68
N VAL A 16 -4.78 8.65 -4.85
CA VAL A 16 -5.02 9.76 -5.79
C VAL A 16 -5.08 9.25 -7.24
N TRP A 17 -4.15 8.39 -7.66
CA TRP A 17 -4.13 7.84 -9.01
C TRP A 17 -5.36 6.97 -9.31
N VAL A 18 -5.78 6.15 -8.34
CA VAL A 18 -7.00 5.34 -8.48
C VAL A 18 -8.24 6.22 -8.52
N LEU A 19 -8.34 7.25 -7.68
CA LEU A 19 -9.47 8.19 -7.72
C LEU A 19 -9.53 8.93 -9.05
N ASP A 20 -8.40 9.42 -9.58
CA ASP A 20 -8.33 10.05 -10.90
C ASP A 20 -8.81 9.10 -12.01
N PHE A 21 -8.43 7.82 -11.94
CA PHE A 21 -8.92 6.82 -12.86
C PHE A 21 -10.44 6.62 -12.74
N VAL A 22 -11.00 6.48 -11.53
CA VAL A 22 -12.44 6.32 -11.29
C VAL A 22 -13.22 7.52 -11.84
N LEU A 23 -12.75 8.73 -11.56
CA LEU A 23 -13.35 9.97 -12.06
C LEU A 23 -13.30 10.04 -13.61
N SER A 24 -12.22 9.58 -14.22
CA SER A 24 -12.09 9.53 -15.69
C SER A 24 -13.09 8.58 -16.36
N ARG A 25 -13.64 7.63 -15.58
CA ARG A 25 -14.71 6.73 -16.02
C ARG A 25 -16.13 7.31 -15.81
N GLY A 26 -16.22 8.57 -15.39
CA GLY A 26 -17.50 9.25 -15.12
C GLY A 26 -18.13 8.90 -13.79
N VAL A 27 -17.46 8.11 -12.94
CA VAL A 27 -17.96 7.73 -11.62
C VAL A 27 -17.49 8.73 -10.58
N ARG A 28 -18.44 9.36 -9.88
CA ARG A 28 -18.17 10.31 -8.80
C ARG A 28 -18.55 9.68 -7.46
N PRO A 29 -17.60 9.49 -6.53
CA PRO A 29 -17.90 8.98 -5.19
C PRO A 29 -18.94 9.87 -4.50
N LEU A 30 -19.87 9.24 -3.76
CA LEU A 30 -20.91 9.92 -2.99
C LEU A 30 -20.45 10.28 -1.57
N ALA A 31 -19.37 9.66 -1.10
CA ALA A 31 -18.67 10.01 0.14
C ALA A 31 -17.17 9.76 -0.01
N LEU A 32 -16.39 10.53 0.75
CA LEU A 32 -14.94 10.39 0.85
C LEU A 32 -14.54 10.13 2.30
N MET A 33 -13.68 9.15 2.52
CA MET A 33 -13.11 8.83 3.83
C MET A 33 -11.59 9.04 3.75
N VAL A 34 -11.04 9.91 4.59
CA VAL A 34 -9.62 10.25 4.63
C VAL A 34 -9.08 10.23 6.05
N PRO A 35 -7.79 9.96 6.26
CA PRO A 35 -7.20 10.07 7.58
C PRO A 35 -7.16 11.53 8.06
N ASP A 36 -7.05 11.67 9.39
CA ASP A 36 -6.78 12.92 10.09
C ASP A 36 -5.28 13.22 10.19
N GLU A 37 -4.94 14.47 10.40
CA GLU A 37 -3.56 14.87 10.72
C GLU A 37 -3.16 14.33 12.13
N PRO A 38 -1.91 13.89 12.35
CA PRO A 38 -0.77 13.93 11.39
C PRO A 38 -0.62 12.65 10.54
N ARG A 39 -1.63 11.78 10.47
CA ARG A 39 -1.56 10.52 9.72
C ARG A 39 -1.74 10.67 8.23
N ALA A 40 -2.44 11.73 7.83
CA ALA A 40 -2.74 12.01 6.43
C ALA A 40 -1.48 12.34 5.63
N SER A 41 -1.33 11.72 4.46
CA SER A 41 -0.28 12.09 3.51
C SER A 41 -0.84 12.78 2.26
N HIS A 42 -1.99 12.34 1.77
CA HIS A 42 -2.61 12.86 0.54
C HIS A 42 -4.11 13.18 0.70
N ALA A 43 -4.60 13.31 1.93
CA ALA A 43 -6.01 13.62 2.20
C ALA A 43 -6.47 14.91 1.50
N HIS A 44 -5.63 15.96 1.47
CA HIS A 44 -5.92 17.21 0.78
C HIS A 44 -6.12 16.99 -0.73
N ALA A 45 -5.23 16.25 -1.37
CA ALA A 45 -5.31 15.95 -2.81
C ALA A 45 -6.56 15.14 -3.18
N LEU A 46 -7.01 14.23 -2.31
CA LEU A 46 -8.26 13.48 -2.48
C LEU A 46 -9.49 14.39 -2.32
N ARG A 47 -9.51 15.28 -1.32
CA ARG A 47 -10.58 16.27 -1.13
C ARG A 47 -10.70 17.22 -2.32
N ASP A 48 -9.58 17.68 -2.88
CA ASP A 48 -9.57 18.55 -4.06
C ASP A 48 -10.23 17.91 -5.28
N ARG A 49 -10.11 16.60 -5.44
CA ARG A 49 -10.77 15.84 -6.50
C ARG A 49 -12.25 15.60 -6.25
N CYS A 50 -12.66 15.66 -5.00
CA CYS A 50 -14.02 15.44 -4.54
C CYS A 50 -14.76 16.72 -4.17
N LYS A 51 -14.42 17.87 -4.75
CA LYS A 51 -15.10 19.19 -4.50
C LYS A 51 -16.61 19.20 -4.82
N HIS A 52 -17.10 18.18 -5.51
CA HIS A 52 -18.54 17.97 -5.72
C HIS A 52 -19.27 17.48 -4.46
N LEU A 53 -18.53 16.98 -3.46
CA LEU A 53 -19.10 16.54 -2.19
C LEU A 53 -19.34 17.73 -1.25
N SER A 54 -20.45 17.66 -0.51
CA SER A 54 -20.62 18.51 0.67
C SER A 54 -19.69 18.03 1.80
N GLU A 55 -19.31 18.94 2.70
CA GLU A 55 -18.49 18.61 3.87
C GLU A 55 -19.11 17.49 4.72
N ASN A 56 -20.44 17.35 4.72
CA ASN A 56 -21.16 16.27 5.41
C ASN A 56 -20.84 14.88 4.87
N ASN A 57 -20.39 14.78 3.63
CA ASN A 57 -20.03 13.51 2.97
C ASN A 57 -18.52 13.26 2.95
N ILE A 58 -17.74 14.09 3.65
CA ILE A 58 -16.32 13.89 3.87
C ILE A 58 -16.13 13.45 5.33
N LEU A 59 -15.71 12.19 5.50
CA LEU A 59 -15.50 11.57 6.81
C LEU A 59 -14.00 11.55 7.11
N VAL A 60 -13.58 12.28 8.15
CA VAL A 60 -12.16 12.46 8.51
C VAL A 60 -11.83 11.62 9.74
N GLY A 61 -10.66 11.00 9.74
CA GLY A 61 -10.16 10.21 10.85
C GLY A 61 -11.05 9.01 11.14
N THR A 62 -11.49 8.87 12.37
CA THR A 62 -12.36 7.77 12.81
C THR A 62 -13.85 8.06 12.75
N SER A 63 -14.26 9.22 12.25
CA SER A 63 -15.67 9.64 12.19
C SER A 63 -16.58 8.66 11.41
N PHE A 64 -16.02 7.89 10.50
CA PHE A 64 -16.74 6.83 9.77
C PHE A 64 -17.23 5.67 10.66
N ARG A 65 -16.68 5.52 11.87
CA ARG A 65 -17.07 4.48 12.86
C ARG A 65 -18.14 4.96 13.81
N GLU A 66 -18.35 6.28 13.90
CA GLU A 66 -19.35 6.87 14.76
C GLU A 66 -20.75 6.56 14.22
N PRO A 67 -21.78 6.44 15.08
CA PRO A 67 -23.15 6.16 14.64
C PRO A 67 -23.64 7.13 13.57
N THR A 68 -23.26 8.40 13.66
CA THR A 68 -23.58 9.44 12.67
C THR A 68 -22.93 9.17 11.32
N GLY A 69 -21.65 8.78 11.31
CA GLY A 69 -20.91 8.42 10.10
C GLY A 69 -21.48 7.16 9.43
N ILE A 70 -21.75 6.13 10.22
CA ILE A 70 -22.37 4.88 9.74
C ILE A 70 -23.73 5.16 9.11
N ASN A 71 -24.58 5.95 9.78
CA ASN A 71 -25.91 6.29 9.28
C ASN A 71 -25.86 7.11 7.99
N LYS A 72 -24.88 8.04 7.88
CA LYS A 72 -24.63 8.79 6.64
C LYS A 72 -24.27 7.83 5.48
N LEU A 73 -23.31 6.93 5.71
CA LEU A 73 -22.91 5.96 4.68
C LEU A 73 -24.08 5.06 4.25
N ARG A 74 -24.90 4.58 5.19
CA ARG A 74 -26.11 3.77 4.90
C ARG A 74 -27.14 4.53 4.08
N ALA A 75 -27.37 5.79 4.40
CA ALA A 75 -28.34 6.64 3.68
C ALA A 75 -27.94 6.89 2.22
N LEU A 76 -26.66 6.70 1.87
CA LEU A 76 -26.18 6.81 0.51
C LEU A 76 -26.48 5.59 -0.36
N GLU A 77 -27.01 4.50 0.19
CA GLU A 77 -27.34 3.27 -0.54
C GLU A 77 -26.23 2.80 -1.50
N LEU A 78 -25.02 2.76 -0.98
CA LEU A 78 -23.81 2.46 -1.75
C LEU A 78 -23.84 1.04 -2.32
N ASP A 79 -23.34 0.89 -3.54
CA ASP A 79 -23.08 -0.42 -4.12
C ASP A 79 -21.86 -1.05 -3.43
N TYR A 80 -20.75 -0.32 -3.32
CA TYR A 80 -19.57 -0.72 -2.55
C TYR A 80 -18.76 0.49 -2.06
N VAL A 81 -17.82 0.25 -1.14
CA VAL A 81 -16.78 1.21 -0.76
C VAL A 81 -15.46 0.75 -1.36
N LEU A 82 -14.74 1.64 -2.05
CA LEU A 82 -13.43 1.35 -2.59
C LEU A 82 -12.35 1.93 -1.67
N GLY A 83 -11.63 1.04 -0.98
CA GLY A 83 -10.54 1.37 -0.06
C GLY A 83 -9.18 1.24 -0.76
N ILE A 84 -8.36 2.29 -0.67
CA ILE A 84 -7.02 2.33 -1.26
C ILE A 84 -6.05 2.85 -0.21
N HIS A 85 -5.24 1.95 0.36
CA HIS A 85 -4.28 2.27 1.42
C HIS A 85 -4.90 3.07 2.59
N PHE A 86 -6.17 2.78 2.90
CA PHE A 86 -6.88 3.43 4.01
C PHE A 86 -6.33 2.93 5.36
N PRO A 87 -5.74 3.80 6.20
CA PRO A 87 -4.89 3.35 7.32
C PRO A 87 -5.67 2.94 8.58
N TYR A 88 -6.95 2.61 8.45
CA TYR A 88 -7.80 2.24 9.57
C TYR A 88 -8.38 0.84 9.41
N LEU A 89 -8.48 0.12 10.51
CA LEU A 89 -9.32 -1.09 10.56
C LEU A 89 -10.79 -0.69 10.39
N VAL A 90 -11.50 -1.39 9.54
CA VAL A 90 -12.92 -1.14 9.26
C VAL A 90 -13.78 -2.10 10.09
N PRO A 91 -14.58 -1.62 11.04
CA PRO A 91 -15.41 -2.50 11.86
C PRO A 91 -16.56 -3.11 11.05
N LYS A 92 -17.10 -4.24 11.57
CA LYS A 92 -18.12 -5.04 10.89
C LYS A 92 -19.34 -4.21 10.48
N GLU A 93 -19.75 -3.26 11.31
CA GLU A 93 -20.91 -2.39 11.08
C GLU A 93 -20.70 -1.47 9.87
N VAL A 94 -19.44 -1.06 9.63
CA VAL A 94 -19.04 -0.24 8.47
C VAL A 94 -18.84 -1.11 7.23
N LEU A 95 -18.30 -2.33 7.36
CA LEU A 95 -18.24 -3.27 6.25
C LEU A 95 -19.63 -3.56 5.64
N ALA A 96 -20.68 -3.47 6.45
CA ALA A 96 -22.06 -3.74 6.07
C ALA A 96 -22.85 -2.50 5.60
N VAL A 97 -22.22 -1.35 5.35
CA VAL A 97 -22.93 -0.13 4.91
C VAL A 97 -23.28 -0.12 3.43
N SER A 98 -22.72 -1.02 2.65
CA SER A 98 -22.93 -1.10 1.20
C SER A 98 -23.37 -2.50 0.77
N LYS A 99 -24.01 -2.59 -0.41
CA LYS A 99 -24.64 -3.83 -0.92
C LYS A 99 -23.63 -4.96 -1.13
N HIS A 100 -22.47 -4.62 -1.71
CA HIS A 100 -21.44 -5.61 -2.06
C HIS A 100 -20.29 -5.64 -1.05
N GLY A 101 -20.22 -4.70 -0.10
CA GLY A 101 -19.21 -4.63 0.93
C GLY A 101 -18.10 -3.62 0.64
N PHE A 102 -17.03 -3.76 1.35
CA PHE A 102 -15.85 -2.89 1.29
C PHE A 102 -14.74 -3.61 0.53
N LEU A 103 -14.15 -2.95 -0.47
CA LEU A 103 -13.05 -3.47 -1.27
C LEU A 103 -11.74 -2.84 -0.80
N ASN A 104 -10.64 -3.57 -0.87
CA ASN A 104 -9.30 -3.05 -0.56
C ASN A 104 -8.33 -3.40 -1.67
N LEU A 105 -7.45 -2.46 -1.98
CA LEU A 105 -6.30 -2.67 -2.85
C LEU A 105 -5.06 -2.81 -1.97
N HIS A 106 -4.36 -3.95 -2.10
CA HIS A 106 -3.26 -4.32 -1.22
C HIS A 106 -1.99 -4.62 -2.03
N PRO A 107 -0.82 -4.02 -1.69
CA PRO A 107 0.43 -4.20 -2.43
C PRO A 107 1.12 -5.53 -2.10
N ALA A 108 0.39 -6.63 -2.19
CA ALA A 108 0.90 -7.99 -2.04
C ALA A 108 0.12 -8.97 -2.93
N TYR A 109 0.75 -10.09 -3.27
CA TYR A 109 0.09 -11.22 -3.91
C TYR A 109 -0.53 -12.12 -2.84
N LEU A 110 -1.78 -11.83 -2.46
CA LEU A 110 -2.48 -12.58 -1.43
C LEU A 110 -2.60 -14.07 -1.80
N PRO A 111 -2.45 -14.98 -0.83
CA PRO A 111 -2.48 -14.78 0.62
C PRO A 111 -1.13 -14.45 1.29
N PHE A 112 -0.06 -14.20 0.52
CA PHE A 112 1.24 -13.85 1.07
C PHE A 112 1.27 -12.38 1.50
N ASN A 113 2.04 -12.07 2.55
CA ASN A 113 2.32 -10.73 3.05
C ASN A 113 1.07 -9.90 3.38
N ARG A 114 0.07 -10.51 4.04
CA ARG A 114 -1.03 -9.78 4.64
C ARG A 114 -0.50 -8.80 5.69
N GLY A 115 -1.10 -7.63 5.79
CA GLY A 115 -0.77 -6.63 6.80
C GLY A 115 0.26 -5.60 6.35
N TRP A 116 1.38 -5.46 7.08
CA TRP A 116 2.28 -4.31 6.94
C TRP A 116 3.65 -4.66 6.35
N HIS A 117 4.32 -3.63 5.76
CA HIS A 117 5.69 -3.71 5.22
C HIS A 117 5.86 -4.79 4.14
N THR A 118 4.86 -4.93 3.28
CA THR A 118 4.79 -6.01 2.27
C THR A 118 6.05 -6.13 1.40
N PRO A 119 6.66 -5.04 0.87
CA PRO A 119 7.89 -5.17 0.08
C PRO A 119 9.07 -5.71 0.88
N THR A 120 9.20 -5.27 2.14
CA THR A 120 10.25 -5.73 3.06
C THR A 120 10.15 -7.24 3.27
N TRP A 121 8.98 -7.73 3.65
CA TRP A 121 8.77 -9.16 3.91
C TRP A 121 8.87 -9.99 2.65
N THR A 122 8.43 -9.46 1.51
CA THR A 122 8.61 -10.12 0.21
C THR A 122 10.09 -10.42 -0.07
N ILE A 123 10.97 -9.45 0.12
CA ILE A 123 12.42 -9.62 -0.11
C ILE A 123 13.04 -10.53 0.95
N LEU A 124 12.71 -10.32 2.25
CA LEU A 124 13.28 -11.10 3.35
C LEU A 124 12.92 -12.59 3.27
N GLN A 125 11.69 -12.89 2.90
CA GLN A 125 11.15 -14.26 2.90
C GLN A 125 11.15 -14.92 1.53
N GLY A 126 11.46 -14.18 0.46
CA GLY A 126 11.40 -14.69 -0.90
C GLY A 126 9.98 -15.09 -1.34
N THR A 127 8.95 -14.45 -0.76
CA THR A 127 7.56 -14.73 -1.10
C THR A 127 7.15 -14.04 -2.41
N PRO A 128 6.08 -14.50 -3.09
CA PRO A 128 5.58 -13.84 -4.28
C PRO A 128 5.24 -12.35 -4.03
N ALA A 129 5.73 -11.48 -4.90
CA ALA A 129 5.33 -10.08 -4.96
C ALA A 129 4.13 -9.89 -5.89
N GLY A 130 3.29 -8.90 -5.62
CA GLY A 130 2.16 -8.57 -6.49
C GLY A 130 1.23 -7.53 -5.89
N ALA A 131 0.12 -7.33 -6.53
CA ALA A 131 -0.97 -6.47 -6.05
C ALA A 131 -2.30 -7.22 -6.13
N THR A 132 -3.17 -7.01 -5.17
CA THR A 132 -4.46 -7.70 -5.05
C THR A 132 -5.57 -6.72 -4.74
N LEU A 133 -6.64 -6.74 -5.52
CA LEU A 133 -7.94 -6.16 -5.19
C LEU A 133 -8.79 -7.27 -4.57
N HIS A 134 -9.28 -7.06 -3.36
CA HIS A 134 -10.03 -8.06 -2.60
C HIS A 134 -11.16 -7.43 -1.78
N PHE A 135 -12.10 -8.24 -1.33
CA PHE A 135 -13.08 -7.83 -0.35
C PHE A 135 -12.44 -7.73 1.04
N MET A 136 -12.87 -6.76 1.82
CA MET A 136 -12.55 -6.73 3.25
C MET A 136 -13.54 -7.60 4.03
N ASP A 137 -13.00 -8.29 5.02
CA ASP A 137 -13.74 -9.02 6.05
C ASP A 137 -13.25 -8.59 7.45
N THR A 138 -13.58 -9.36 8.47
CA THR A 138 -13.16 -9.08 9.85
C THR A 138 -11.71 -9.45 10.15
N GLY A 139 -11.04 -10.15 9.23
CA GLY A 139 -9.62 -10.45 9.29
C GLY A 139 -8.76 -9.34 8.68
N VAL A 140 -7.45 -9.55 8.65
CA VAL A 140 -6.52 -8.63 7.98
C VAL A 140 -6.17 -9.20 6.63
N ASP A 141 -6.65 -8.56 5.56
CA ASP A 141 -6.43 -8.92 4.16
C ASP A 141 -6.79 -10.38 3.82
N THR A 142 -7.85 -10.91 4.45
CA THR A 142 -8.28 -12.32 4.35
C THR A 142 -9.46 -12.55 3.44
N GLY A 143 -10.16 -11.50 3.01
CA GLY A 143 -11.38 -11.61 2.19
C GLY A 143 -11.11 -12.09 0.77
N ASP A 144 -12.18 -12.45 0.08
CA ASP A 144 -12.16 -13.01 -1.28
C ASP A 144 -11.45 -12.09 -2.27
N VAL A 145 -10.58 -12.67 -3.09
CA VAL A 145 -9.87 -11.97 -4.17
C VAL A 145 -10.82 -11.70 -5.34
N ILE A 146 -10.76 -10.49 -5.88
CA ILE A 146 -11.46 -10.06 -7.10
C ILE A 146 -10.52 -10.16 -8.30
N HIS A 147 -9.33 -9.59 -8.16
CA HIS A 147 -8.29 -9.60 -9.19
C HIS A 147 -6.91 -9.42 -8.55
N GLN A 148 -5.91 -10.08 -9.09
CA GLN A 148 -4.53 -9.93 -8.63
C GLN A 148 -3.53 -10.16 -9.74
N LYS A 149 -2.34 -9.55 -9.61
CA LYS A 149 -1.23 -9.72 -10.55
C LYS A 149 0.07 -9.95 -9.80
N LEU A 150 0.90 -10.83 -10.36
CA LEU A 150 2.28 -11.05 -9.91
C LEU A 150 3.20 -9.93 -10.41
N LEU A 151 4.23 -9.64 -9.62
CA LEU A 151 5.35 -8.77 -9.98
C LEU A 151 6.65 -9.54 -9.78
N HIS A 152 7.52 -9.56 -10.77
CA HIS A 152 8.86 -10.10 -10.59
C HIS A 152 9.70 -9.15 -9.72
N VAL A 153 10.31 -9.69 -8.66
CA VAL A 153 11.27 -8.96 -7.82
C VAL A 153 12.64 -9.06 -8.50
N ALA A 154 13.18 -7.92 -8.89
CA ALA A 154 14.50 -7.87 -9.51
C ALA A 154 15.63 -7.94 -8.46
N GLU A 155 16.81 -8.36 -8.86
CA GLU A 155 17.96 -8.45 -7.94
C GLU A 155 18.39 -7.07 -7.40
N GLU A 156 18.16 -6.02 -8.17
CA GLU A 156 18.41 -4.63 -7.78
C GLU A 156 17.28 -3.99 -6.94
N ASP A 157 16.10 -4.62 -6.83
CA ASP A 157 15.02 -4.05 -6.04
C ASP A 157 15.38 -3.94 -4.57
N THR A 158 15.22 -2.76 -4.02
CA THR A 158 15.07 -2.52 -2.59
C THR A 158 13.58 -2.49 -2.21
N ALA A 159 13.26 -2.46 -0.91
CA ALA A 159 11.86 -2.32 -0.51
C ALA A 159 11.23 -1.03 -1.04
N ASP A 160 12.00 0.08 -1.14
CA ASP A 160 11.53 1.34 -1.71
C ASP A 160 11.25 1.22 -3.22
N THR A 161 12.18 0.69 -4.00
CA THR A 161 11.99 0.56 -5.46
C THR A 161 10.90 -0.45 -5.80
N LEU A 162 10.84 -1.57 -5.08
CA LEU A 162 9.78 -2.55 -5.20
C LEU A 162 8.41 -1.94 -4.89
N TYR A 163 8.30 -1.14 -3.82
CA TYR A 163 7.05 -0.45 -3.47
C TYR A 163 6.59 0.52 -4.56
N LYS A 164 7.51 1.29 -5.14
CA LYS A 164 7.20 2.18 -6.28
C LYS A 164 6.65 1.40 -7.49
N ARG A 165 7.20 0.22 -7.77
CA ARG A 165 6.73 -0.68 -8.83
C ARG A 165 5.38 -1.32 -8.48
N LEU A 166 5.19 -1.73 -7.22
CA LEU A 166 3.91 -2.27 -6.74
C LEU A 166 2.77 -1.26 -6.87
N LYS A 167 2.97 0.01 -6.53
CA LYS A 167 1.95 1.06 -6.73
C LYS A 167 1.51 1.20 -8.19
N LYS A 168 2.43 1.08 -9.15
CA LYS A 168 2.06 1.07 -10.57
C LYS A 168 1.21 -0.16 -10.91
N LEU A 169 1.60 -1.33 -10.40
CA LEU A 169 0.84 -2.57 -10.60
C LEU A 169 -0.54 -2.52 -9.94
N GLU A 170 -0.67 -1.90 -8.77
CA GLU A 170 -1.96 -1.69 -8.11
C GLU A 170 -2.94 -0.92 -9.00
N LEU A 171 -2.48 0.14 -9.67
CA LEU A 171 -3.31 0.87 -10.63
C LEU A 171 -3.71 0.00 -11.83
N GLU A 172 -2.81 -0.87 -12.33
CA GLU A 172 -3.13 -1.82 -13.38
C GLU A 172 -4.20 -2.82 -12.94
N VAL A 173 -4.07 -3.38 -11.71
CA VAL A 173 -5.06 -4.29 -11.12
C VAL A 173 -6.46 -3.66 -11.08
N VAL A 174 -6.56 -2.40 -10.67
CA VAL A 174 -7.85 -1.69 -10.67
C VAL A 174 -8.38 -1.48 -12.09
N ARG A 175 -7.51 -1.12 -13.04
CA ARG A 175 -7.90 -0.94 -14.45
C ARG A 175 -8.43 -2.23 -15.08
N GLU A 176 -7.77 -3.35 -14.82
CA GLU A 176 -8.18 -4.66 -15.32
C GLU A 176 -9.44 -5.18 -14.62
N ALA A 177 -9.62 -4.88 -13.33
CA ALA A 177 -10.83 -5.21 -12.59
C ALA A 177 -12.02 -4.29 -12.92
N TRP A 178 -11.80 -3.20 -13.66
CA TRP A 178 -12.84 -2.18 -13.90
C TRP A 178 -14.16 -2.73 -14.45
N PRO A 179 -14.21 -3.70 -15.38
CA PRO A 179 -15.48 -4.28 -15.83
C PRO A 179 -16.32 -4.87 -14.69
N GLN A 180 -15.69 -5.51 -13.71
CA GLN A 180 -16.37 -6.04 -12.53
C GLN A 180 -16.82 -4.92 -11.58
N LEU A 181 -15.95 -3.91 -11.36
CA LEU A 181 -16.23 -2.74 -10.54
C LEU A 181 -17.42 -1.94 -11.10
N ALA A 182 -17.43 -1.67 -12.40
CA ALA A 182 -18.44 -0.86 -13.06
C ALA A 182 -19.84 -1.52 -13.11
N THR A 183 -19.89 -2.84 -13.09
CA THR A 183 -21.15 -3.62 -13.19
C THR A 183 -21.56 -4.27 -11.88
N CYS A 184 -20.73 -4.18 -10.84
CA CYS A 184 -20.88 -4.92 -9.58
C CYS A 184 -21.03 -6.44 -9.77
N ASN A 185 -20.55 -6.98 -10.88
CA ASN A 185 -20.54 -8.40 -11.17
C ASN A 185 -19.18 -9.00 -10.79
N PHE A 186 -18.97 -9.20 -9.51
CA PHE A 186 -17.70 -9.62 -8.95
C PHE A 186 -17.51 -11.13 -9.03
N ILE A 187 -16.35 -11.54 -9.55
CA ILE A 187 -15.80 -12.86 -9.33
C ILE A 187 -15.19 -12.87 -7.93
N ARG A 188 -15.54 -13.85 -7.10
CA ARG A 188 -15.01 -14.01 -5.75
C ARG A 188 -14.21 -15.29 -5.65
N ILE A 189 -12.91 -15.15 -5.41
CA ILE A 189 -11.98 -16.26 -5.25
C ILE A 189 -11.58 -16.33 -3.78
N PRO A 190 -12.11 -17.32 -3.00
CA PRO A 190 -11.75 -17.45 -1.59
C PRO A 190 -10.25 -17.67 -1.41
N GLN A 191 -9.67 -16.97 -0.43
CA GLN A 191 -8.29 -17.23 -0.04
C GLN A 191 -8.22 -18.51 0.79
N LYS A 192 -7.22 -19.36 0.50
CA LYS A 192 -6.93 -20.52 1.35
C LYS A 192 -6.29 -20.05 2.65
N SER A 193 -6.94 -20.29 3.77
CA SER A 193 -6.56 -19.73 5.07
C SER A 193 -5.19 -20.18 5.58
N ASN A 194 -4.71 -21.35 5.14
CA ASN A 194 -3.46 -21.95 5.64
C ASN A 194 -2.23 -21.65 4.77
N ASP A 195 -2.41 -21.03 3.59
CA ASP A 195 -1.35 -20.80 2.63
C ASP A 195 -1.00 -19.32 2.58
N GLY A 196 -0.33 -18.77 3.58
CA GLY A 196 0.00 -17.36 3.52
C GLY A 196 0.82 -16.86 4.70
N THR A 197 1.30 -15.63 4.59
CA THR A 197 2.06 -14.98 5.65
C THR A 197 1.32 -13.72 6.13
N TYR A 198 1.55 -13.35 7.39
CA TYR A 198 0.94 -12.18 8.00
C TYR A 198 1.96 -11.45 8.87
N HIS A 199 2.04 -10.13 8.72
CA HIS A 199 2.98 -9.29 9.45
C HIS A 199 2.29 -8.07 10.04
N LYS A 200 2.47 -7.88 11.35
CA LYS A 200 2.02 -6.67 12.06
C LYS A 200 3.02 -5.54 11.82
N ARG A 201 2.56 -4.31 11.92
CA ARG A 201 3.44 -3.14 11.84
C ARG A 201 4.63 -3.21 12.81
N LYS A 202 4.41 -3.72 14.02
CA LYS A 202 5.44 -3.82 15.06
C LYS A 202 6.50 -4.90 14.79
N ASP A 203 6.22 -5.89 13.96
CA ASP A 203 7.12 -7.02 13.75
C ASP A 203 8.46 -6.58 13.13
N LEU A 204 8.44 -5.51 12.33
CA LEU A 204 9.65 -4.91 11.79
C LEU A 204 10.56 -4.33 12.90
N PHE A 205 9.97 -3.76 13.94
CA PHE A 205 10.69 -3.02 14.99
C PHE A 205 11.03 -3.86 16.23
N GLN A 206 10.29 -4.94 16.49
CA GLN A 206 10.39 -5.71 17.74
C GLN A 206 11.15 -7.04 17.59
N GLY A 207 11.37 -7.54 16.39
CA GLY A 207 11.92 -8.88 16.11
C GLY A 207 13.42 -8.94 15.86
N GLN A 208 14.20 -7.92 16.17
CA GLN A 208 15.62 -7.79 15.78
C GLN A 208 15.86 -7.89 14.25
N VAL A 209 14.79 -7.82 13.46
CA VAL A 209 14.85 -7.93 11.98
C VAL A 209 15.78 -6.88 11.39
N GLN A 210 15.83 -5.69 12.01
CA GLN A 210 16.67 -4.57 11.55
C GLN A 210 18.11 -4.66 12.05
N ARG A 211 18.41 -5.47 13.07
CA ARG A 211 19.73 -5.51 13.69
C ARG A 211 20.67 -6.43 12.92
N ILE A 212 21.78 -5.88 12.49
CA ILE A 212 22.92 -6.63 11.93
C ILE A 212 23.86 -6.94 13.11
N ASN A 213 24.09 -8.24 13.38
CA ASN A 213 25.11 -8.66 14.31
C ASN A 213 26.45 -8.74 13.57
N LEU A 214 27.40 -7.88 13.94
CA LEU A 214 28.70 -7.79 13.24
C LEU A 214 29.59 -9.02 13.49
N ASP A 215 29.33 -9.76 14.57
CA ASP A 215 30.11 -10.92 14.97
C ASP A 215 29.46 -12.25 14.52
N GLU A 216 28.28 -12.21 13.93
CA GLU A 216 27.56 -13.39 13.48
C GLU A 216 27.91 -13.73 12.02
N PRO A 217 28.45 -14.92 11.72
CA PRO A 217 28.72 -15.33 10.36
C PRO A 217 27.43 -15.32 9.51
N THR A 218 27.47 -14.65 8.38
CA THR A 218 26.36 -14.63 7.41
C THR A 218 26.92 -14.72 5.99
N THR A 219 26.11 -15.17 5.03
CA THR A 219 26.49 -15.12 3.63
C THR A 219 26.30 -13.72 3.05
N ALA A 220 27.12 -13.34 2.05
CA ALA A 220 26.93 -12.07 1.35
C ALA A 220 25.52 -11.93 0.78
N ARG A 221 24.91 -13.01 0.27
CA ARG A 221 23.52 -13.01 -0.23
C ARG A 221 22.52 -12.68 0.87
N GLN A 222 22.64 -13.28 2.04
CA GLN A 222 21.75 -12.99 3.17
C GLN A 222 21.88 -11.54 3.63
N LEU A 223 23.13 -11.03 3.73
CA LEU A 223 23.37 -9.63 4.10
C LEU A 223 22.78 -8.66 3.06
N ILE A 224 23.04 -8.89 1.77
CA ILE A 224 22.49 -8.07 0.70
C ILE A 224 20.96 -8.08 0.72
N ASN A 225 20.33 -9.25 0.86
CA ASN A 225 18.86 -9.34 0.93
C ASN A 225 18.30 -8.64 2.17
N CYS A 226 18.95 -8.72 3.33
CA CYS A 226 18.58 -7.98 4.52
C CYS A 226 18.62 -6.46 4.26
N LEU A 227 19.72 -5.96 3.73
CA LEU A 227 19.89 -4.55 3.42
C LEU A 227 18.90 -4.05 2.36
N ARG A 228 18.67 -4.81 1.29
CA ARG A 228 17.65 -4.51 0.25
C ARG A 228 16.26 -4.38 0.86
N ALA A 229 15.87 -5.36 1.66
CA ALA A 229 14.56 -5.42 2.30
C ALA A 229 14.32 -4.28 3.29
N LEU A 230 15.36 -3.76 3.91
CA LEU A 230 15.32 -2.70 4.91
C LEU A 230 15.74 -1.33 4.34
N THR A 231 15.94 -1.22 3.04
CA THR A 231 16.10 0.07 2.35
C THR A 231 14.74 0.57 1.89
N THR A 232 14.16 1.48 2.67
CA THR A 232 12.88 2.14 2.44
C THR A 232 13.07 3.65 2.35
N ASP A 233 12.01 4.42 2.12
CA ASP A 233 12.01 5.89 2.20
C ASP A 233 12.13 6.42 3.64
N ARG A 234 12.18 5.52 4.64
CA ARG A 234 12.21 5.84 6.07
C ARG A 234 13.47 5.29 6.73
N ILE A 235 14.32 6.16 7.21
CA ILE A 235 15.57 5.78 7.86
C ILE A 235 15.36 4.97 9.16
N ASP A 236 14.26 5.17 9.88
CA ASP A 236 13.91 4.42 11.08
C ASP A 236 13.54 2.95 10.79
N GLU A 237 13.20 2.63 9.55
CA GLU A 237 12.96 1.26 9.06
C GLU A 237 14.24 0.57 8.57
N ALA A 238 15.33 1.30 8.37
CA ALA A 238 16.58 0.76 7.85
C ALA A 238 17.26 -0.24 8.79
N ALA A 239 18.05 -1.14 8.23
CA ALA A 239 18.95 -2.00 8.98
C ALA A 239 19.92 -1.17 9.83
N TYR A 240 20.37 -1.72 10.94
CA TYR A 240 21.37 -1.05 11.79
C TYR A 240 22.32 -2.05 12.44
N PHE A 241 23.49 -1.56 12.80
CA PHE A 241 24.41 -2.20 13.72
C PHE A 241 24.79 -1.24 14.84
N GLU A 242 25.41 -1.76 15.89
CA GLU A 242 25.79 -0.98 17.07
C GLU A 242 27.29 -1.19 17.36
N VAL A 243 28.01 -0.10 17.62
CA VAL A 243 29.41 -0.09 18.06
C VAL A 243 29.53 0.90 19.20
N ASP A 244 30.12 0.48 20.31
CA ASP A 244 30.32 1.29 21.52
C ASP A 244 29.05 1.98 22.06
N GLY A 245 27.89 1.32 21.88
CA GLY A 245 26.59 1.84 22.31
C GLY A 245 25.94 2.83 21.33
N GLU A 246 26.61 3.16 20.25
CA GLU A 246 26.10 4.02 19.19
C GLU A 246 25.48 3.18 18.06
N ARG A 247 24.33 3.64 17.51
CA ARG A 247 23.58 2.96 16.44
C ARG A 247 23.83 3.60 15.08
N PHE A 248 24.28 2.77 14.15
CA PHE A 248 24.52 3.17 12.76
C PHE A 248 23.49 2.53 11.83
N ARG A 249 22.75 3.34 11.08
CA ARG A 249 21.78 2.90 10.08
C ARG A 249 22.43 2.69 8.72
N VAL A 250 21.99 1.63 8.03
CA VAL A 250 22.54 1.26 6.72
C VAL A 250 21.40 1.16 5.71
N GLN A 251 21.58 1.86 4.59
CA GLN A 251 20.78 1.69 3.37
C GLN A 251 21.74 1.47 2.20
N LEU A 252 21.29 0.77 1.16
CA LEU A 252 22.10 0.49 0.00
C LEU A 252 21.45 0.96 -1.30
N VAL A 253 22.30 1.17 -2.30
CA VAL A 253 21.91 1.37 -3.69
C VAL A 253 22.55 0.25 -4.50
N ILE A 254 21.76 -0.45 -5.31
CA ILE A 254 22.24 -1.45 -6.26
C ILE A 254 22.02 -0.89 -7.65
N ALA A 255 23.08 -0.90 -8.46
CA ALA A 255 23.03 -0.51 -9.86
C ALA A 255 23.39 -1.70 -10.74
N THR A 256 22.66 -1.92 -11.82
CA THR A 256 23.00 -2.92 -12.83
C THR A 256 24.06 -2.36 -13.75
N GLU A 257 25.17 -3.07 -13.92
CA GLU A 257 26.22 -2.68 -14.85
C GLU A 257 25.67 -2.65 -16.30
N GLY A 258 25.91 -1.53 -17.02
CA GLY A 258 25.43 -1.34 -18.40
C GLY A 258 24.04 -0.73 -18.57
N ARG A 259 23.28 -0.44 -17.50
CA ARG A 259 22.11 0.43 -17.57
C ARG A 259 22.52 1.86 -17.20
N ASP A 260 22.11 2.84 -18.01
CA ASP A 260 22.55 4.24 -17.92
C ASP A 260 22.45 4.81 -16.50
N ARG A 261 23.52 5.54 -16.12
CA ARG A 261 23.70 6.17 -14.79
C ARG A 261 22.70 7.30 -14.48
N GLU A 262 21.83 7.69 -15.43
CA GLU A 262 20.85 8.78 -15.23
C GLU A 262 19.79 8.47 -14.15
N SER A 263 19.49 7.19 -13.91
CA SER A 263 18.53 6.80 -12.86
C SER A 263 19.11 6.80 -11.43
N CYS A 264 20.44 6.82 -11.29
CA CYS A 264 21.08 6.76 -9.97
C CYS A 264 21.16 8.12 -9.25
N SER A 265 21.20 9.22 -9.98
CA SER A 265 21.28 10.58 -9.41
C SER A 265 19.97 11.03 -8.77
N GLU A 266 18.83 10.55 -9.25
CA GLU A 266 17.52 10.81 -8.64
C GLU A 266 17.30 10.06 -7.32
N LEU A 267 17.99 8.94 -7.11
CA LEU A 267 17.83 8.09 -5.93
C LEU A 267 18.66 8.53 -4.73
N THR A 268 19.79 9.25 -4.94
CA THR A 268 20.73 9.55 -3.83
C THR A 268 20.64 10.97 -3.31
N GLY A 269 20.02 11.91 -4.02
CA GLY A 269 19.97 13.33 -3.62
C GLY A 269 21.36 13.98 -3.47
N ILE A 270 22.44 13.28 -3.86
CA ILE A 270 23.82 13.78 -3.78
C ILE A 270 24.13 14.54 -5.07
N HIS A 271 23.87 15.84 -5.06
CA HIS A 271 24.46 16.74 -6.04
C HIS A 271 26.01 16.74 -5.86
N ARG A 272 26.71 16.12 -6.80
CA ARG A 272 28.13 16.34 -6.93
C ARG A 272 28.30 17.69 -7.61
N ASP A 273 28.67 18.70 -6.83
CA ASP A 273 29.19 19.93 -7.40
C ASP A 273 30.40 19.57 -8.26
N ASN A 274 30.34 19.96 -9.53
CA ASN A 274 31.41 19.85 -10.48
C ASN A 274 32.57 20.73 -10.01
N ALA A 275 33.56 20.14 -9.39
CA ALA A 275 34.89 20.74 -9.31
C ALA A 275 35.59 20.47 -10.63
N ALA A 276 35.31 21.29 -11.64
CA ALA A 276 36.14 21.48 -12.80
C ALA A 276 36.89 22.81 -12.59
N SER A 277 38.16 22.73 -12.38
CA SER A 277 39.19 23.66 -12.86
C SER A 277 40.41 23.71 -11.92
N ALA A 278 41.47 23.06 -12.28
CA ALA A 278 42.83 23.62 -12.38
C ALA A 278 43.74 22.52 -12.97
#